data_57f9e38f42553714635680177a1fb983
#
_entry.id   57f9e38f42553714635680177a1fb983
#
_cell.length_a   1.000
_cell.length_b   1.000
_cell.length_c   1.000
_cell.angle_alpha   90.00
_cell.angle_beta   90.00
_cell.angle_gamma   90.00
#
_symmetry.space_group_name_H-M   'P 1'
#
loop_
_entity.id
_entity.type
_entity.pdbx_description
1 polymer ?
#
loop_
_entity_poly.entity_id
_entity_poly.type
_entity_poly.pdbx_seq_one_letter_code
_entity_poly.pdbx_strand_id
1 'polypeptide(L)'
;GASGMAAAITASNDKNNNVILLERQQRVGKKLLNTGNGRCNLTNTGAVPEHYHGAQPGFPDEVLSRFTPEDTLRFFDSLGLAVSCEYGGRVYPQSNSANSVVDVLRFALMRDNITVKTSCPARKIERRGEGFSVLTDEGKINADFVIVSCGGAAGAKVGGVHDGYELL
;
A
#
# COMPACT_ATOMS: atom_id res chain seq x y z
N GLY A 1 4.53 -2.62 -1.08
CA GLY A 1 3.43 -3.39 -0.47
C GLY A 1 2.05 -2.80 -0.77
N ALA A 2 1.00 -3.21 0.00
CA ALA A 2 -0.38 -2.77 -0.25
C ALA A 2 -0.53 -1.25 -0.32
N SER A 3 -0.03 -0.55 0.71
CA SER A 3 -0.14 0.92 0.79
C SER A 3 0.55 1.62 -0.37
N GLY A 4 1.75 1.15 -0.78
CA GLY A 4 2.44 1.73 -1.94
C GLY A 4 1.72 1.48 -3.26
N MET A 5 1.10 0.30 -3.45
CA MET A 5 0.27 0.03 -4.63
C MET A 5 -0.97 0.93 -4.65
N ALA A 6 -1.68 1.04 -3.53
CA ALA A 6 -2.85 1.91 -3.43
C ALA A 6 -2.47 3.39 -3.68
N ALA A 7 -1.37 3.86 -3.08
CA ALA A 7 -0.88 5.22 -3.29
C ALA A 7 -0.53 5.49 -4.77
N ALA A 8 0.16 4.55 -5.45
CA ALA A 8 0.49 4.67 -6.85
C ALA A 8 -0.75 4.72 -7.76
N ILE A 9 -1.73 3.83 -7.50
CA ILE A 9 -3.01 3.80 -8.23
C ILE A 9 -3.76 5.12 -8.03
N THR A 10 -3.84 5.62 -6.80
CA THR A 10 -4.54 6.87 -6.49
C THR A 10 -3.85 8.08 -7.12
N ALA A 11 -2.53 8.18 -6.98
CA ALA A 11 -1.75 9.27 -7.59
C ALA A 11 -1.87 9.30 -9.13
N SER A 12 -1.99 8.14 -9.77
CA SER A 12 -2.13 8.02 -11.23
C SER A 12 -3.51 8.42 -11.76
N ASN A 13 -4.49 8.71 -10.91
CA ASN A 13 -5.79 9.19 -11.35
C ASN A 13 -5.68 10.58 -12.01
N ASP A 14 -4.76 11.42 -11.54
CA ASP A 14 -4.35 12.61 -12.30
C ASP A 14 -3.35 12.18 -13.39
N LYS A 15 -3.74 12.35 -14.65
CA LYS A 15 -2.96 11.98 -15.84
C LYS A 15 -1.69 12.82 -16.03
N ASN A 16 -1.59 13.95 -15.37
CA ASN A 16 -0.38 14.78 -15.37
C ASN A 16 0.72 14.20 -14.47
N ASN A 17 0.37 13.29 -13.55
CA ASN A 17 1.34 12.64 -12.69
C ASN A 17 2.03 11.46 -13.42
N ASN A 18 3.36 11.45 -13.39
CA ASN A 18 4.18 10.28 -13.70
C ASN A 18 4.56 9.59 -12.41
N VAL A 19 4.04 8.39 -12.18
CA VAL A 19 4.22 7.65 -10.94
C VAL A 19 5.26 6.56 -11.11
N ILE A 20 6.27 6.53 -10.24
CA ILE A 20 7.26 5.45 -10.18
C ILE A 20 7.08 4.70 -8.87
N LEU A 21 6.70 3.43 -8.95
CA LEU A 21 6.59 2.53 -7.81
C LEU A 21 7.86 1.68 -7.70
N LEU A 22 8.62 1.88 -6.64
CA LEU A 22 9.81 1.07 -6.33
C LEU A 22 9.42 -0.08 -5.38
N GLU A 23 9.78 -1.29 -5.74
CA GLU A 23 9.61 -2.48 -4.91
C GLU A 23 10.95 -3.22 -4.83
N ARG A 24 11.45 -3.45 -3.61
CA ARG A 24 12.72 -4.15 -3.41
C ARG A 24 12.65 -5.65 -3.71
N GLN A 25 11.46 -6.24 -3.61
CA GLN A 25 11.23 -7.65 -3.95
C GLN A 25 11.08 -7.83 -5.47
N GLN A 26 11.23 -9.07 -5.95
CA GLN A 26 11.05 -9.42 -7.36
C GLN A 26 9.62 -9.19 -7.87
N ARG A 27 8.64 -9.02 -6.98
CA ARG A 27 7.24 -8.75 -7.32
C ARG A 27 6.53 -7.99 -6.22
N VAL A 28 5.60 -7.14 -6.60
CA VAL A 28 4.73 -6.39 -5.67
C VAL A 28 3.76 -7.32 -4.94
N GLY A 29 3.29 -6.90 -3.77
CA GLY A 29 2.19 -7.54 -3.06
C GLY A 29 2.54 -8.83 -2.30
N LYS A 30 3.82 -9.21 -2.20
CA LYS A 30 4.24 -10.47 -1.55
C LYS A 30 3.69 -10.63 -0.12
N LYS A 31 3.70 -9.55 0.68
CA LYS A 31 3.21 -9.60 2.06
C LYS A 31 1.69 -9.79 2.14
N LEU A 32 0.92 -9.28 1.17
CA LEU A 32 -0.53 -9.44 1.11
C LEU A 32 -0.95 -10.91 1.08
N LEU A 33 -0.21 -11.75 0.37
CA LEU A 33 -0.51 -13.19 0.22
C LEU A 33 -0.57 -13.96 1.55
N ASN A 34 0.07 -13.41 2.60
CA ASN A 34 0.09 -14.03 3.93
C ASN A 34 -0.86 -13.39 4.93
N THR A 35 -1.57 -12.34 4.54
CA THR A 35 -2.53 -11.67 5.42
C THR A 35 -3.84 -12.45 5.48
N GLY A 36 -4.56 -12.37 6.61
CA GLY A 36 -5.83 -13.05 6.79
C GLY A 36 -5.78 -14.56 6.52
N ASN A 37 -4.71 -15.26 6.89
CA ASN A 37 -4.47 -16.67 6.58
C ASN A 37 -4.53 -16.99 5.07
N GLY A 38 -3.94 -16.13 4.24
CA GLY A 38 -3.94 -16.28 2.78
C GLY A 38 -5.22 -15.78 2.09
N ARG A 39 -6.16 -15.19 2.84
CA ARG A 39 -7.43 -14.67 2.33
C ARG A 39 -7.40 -13.15 2.09
N CYS A 40 -6.49 -12.43 2.74
CA CYS A 40 -6.38 -10.97 2.77
C CYS A 40 -7.63 -10.29 3.37
N ASN A 41 -7.67 -10.14 4.70
CA ASN A 41 -8.68 -9.28 5.31
C ASN A 41 -8.48 -7.82 4.84
N LEU A 42 -9.48 -7.27 4.15
CA LEU A 42 -9.39 -5.92 3.53
C LEU A 42 -9.68 -4.83 4.55
N THR A 43 -10.77 -4.98 5.30
CA THR A 43 -11.23 -4.05 6.31
C THR A 43 -12.17 -4.74 7.29
N ASN A 44 -12.66 -3.97 8.26
CA ASN A 44 -13.79 -4.35 9.12
C ASN A 44 -14.83 -3.23 9.07
N THR A 45 -16.08 -3.55 8.78
CA THR A 45 -17.18 -2.57 8.72
C THR A 45 -17.44 -1.87 10.06
N GLY A 46 -17.01 -2.47 11.16
CA GLY A 46 -17.04 -1.88 12.50
C GLY A 46 -15.71 -1.27 12.94
N ALA A 47 -14.81 -0.93 12.00
CA ALA A 47 -13.56 -0.27 12.36
C ALA A 47 -13.81 1.20 12.76
N VAL A 48 -13.86 1.43 14.07
CA VAL A 48 -14.03 2.73 14.70
C VAL A 48 -12.82 3.03 15.59
N PRO A 49 -12.52 4.31 15.87
CA PRO A 49 -11.34 4.68 16.67
C PRO A 49 -11.20 3.95 18.00
N GLU A 50 -12.32 3.66 18.65
CA GLU A 50 -12.40 3.00 19.97
C GLU A 50 -11.81 1.58 19.95
N HIS A 51 -11.72 0.95 18.78
CA HIS A 51 -11.12 -0.38 18.62
C HIS A 51 -9.59 -0.37 18.45
N TYR A 52 -9.00 0.83 18.40
CA TYR A 52 -7.56 0.98 18.23
C TYR A 52 -6.91 1.38 19.56
N HIS A 53 -5.93 0.60 20.00
CA HIS A 53 -5.23 0.79 21.25
C HIS A 53 -3.76 1.07 20.99
N GLY A 54 -3.20 2.05 21.68
CA GLY A 54 -1.81 2.45 21.54
C GLY A 54 -1.38 3.44 22.61
N ALA A 55 -0.11 3.79 22.62
CA ALA A 55 0.45 4.74 23.58
C ALA A 55 -0.06 6.17 23.38
N GLN A 56 -0.58 6.50 22.20
CA GLN A 56 -1.10 7.81 21.86
C GLN A 56 -2.60 7.72 21.56
N PRO A 57 -3.46 8.12 22.51
CA PRO A 57 -4.91 8.15 22.28
C PRO A 57 -5.26 9.07 21.09
N GLY A 58 -6.28 8.69 20.34
CA GLY A 58 -6.75 9.47 19.18
C GLY A 58 -5.85 9.42 17.94
N PHE A 59 -4.73 8.69 17.97
CA PHE A 59 -3.84 8.56 16.82
C PHE A 59 -4.53 8.11 15.52
N PRO A 60 -5.47 7.14 15.52
CA PRO A 60 -6.13 6.69 14.29
C PRO A 60 -7.30 7.57 13.86
N ASP A 61 -7.80 8.48 14.70
CA ASP A 61 -9.07 9.19 14.50
C ASP A 61 -9.09 9.98 13.19
N GLU A 62 -8.04 10.74 12.93
CA GLU A 62 -7.94 11.55 11.71
C GLU A 62 -7.89 10.68 10.45
N VAL A 63 -7.14 9.57 10.48
CA VAL A 63 -7.03 8.67 9.34
C VAL A 63 -8.34 7.97 9.07
N LEU A 64 -9.00 7.43 10.10
CA LEU A 64 -10.27 6.71 9.98
C LEU A 64 -11.42 7.63 9.59
N SER A 65 -11.40 8.92 10.00
CA SER A 65 -12.41 9.89 9.57
C SER A 65 -12.23 10.32 8.11
N ARG A 66 -11.01 10.32 7.59
CA ARG A 66 -10.70 10.71 6.21
C ARG A 66 -10.81 9.55 5.22
N PHE A 67 -10.62 8.32 5.68
CA PHE A 67 -10.69 7.11 4.86
C PHE A 67 -11.36 5.98 5.65
N THR A 68 -12.65 5.88 5.46
CA THR A 68 -13.52 4.96 6.20
C THR A 68 -13.46 3.53 5.68
N PRO A 69 -14.03 2.54 6.41
CA PRO A 69 -14.23 1.20 5.86
C PRO A 69 -14.98 1.18 4.54
N GLU A 70 -15.99 2.04 4.38
CA GLU A 70 -16.76 2.18 3.14
C GLU A 70 -15.90 2.72 2.00
N ASP A 71 -14.96 3.63 2.28
CA ASP A 71 -13.99 4.10 1.27
C ASP A 71 -13.09 2.97 0.81
N THR A 72 -12.67 2.10 1.72
CA THR A 72 -11.92 0.89 1.39
C THR A 72 -12.73 -0.02 0.45
N LEU A 73 -14.00 -0.24 0.75
CA LEU A 73 -14.88 -1.06 -0.10
C LEU A 73 -15.05 -0.43 -1.48
N ARG A 74 -15.33 0.88 -1.55
CA ARG A 74 -15.43 1.63 -2.82
C ARG A 74 -14.14 1.56 -3.64
N PHE A 75 -12.98 1.67 -2.98
CA PHE A 75 -11.68 1.55 -3.66
C PHE A 75 -11.53 0.19 -4.32
N PHE A 76 -11.77 -0.91 -3.62
CA PHE A 76 -11.64 -2.25 -4.18
C PHE A 76 -12.73 -2.59 -5.21
N ASP A 77 -13.96 -2.10 -5.01
CA ASP A 77 -15.05 -2.21 -5.99
C ASP A 77 -14.68 -1.52 -7.30
N SER A 78 -14.11 -0.33 -7.25
CA SER A 78 -13.62 0.40 -8.43
C SER A 78 -12.53 -0.34 -9.21
N LEU A 79 -11.83 -1.27 -8.56
CA LEU A 79 -10.85 -2.16 -9.19
C LEU A 79 -11.45 -3.49 -9.66
N GLY A 80 -12.76 -3.69 -9.47
CA GLY A 80 -13.47 -4.91 -9.87
C GLY A 80 -13.33 -6.08 -8.89
N LEU A 81 -12.95 -5.83 -7.62
CA LEU A 81 -12.87 -6.87 -6.61
C LEU A 81 -14.20 -7.08 -5.92
N ALA A 82 -14.86 -8.22 -6.18
CA ALA A 82 -16.01 -8.65 -5.40
C ALA A 82 -15.59 -9.07 -3.99
N VAL A 83 -16.33 -8.60 -2.98
CA VAL A 83 -16.05 -8.84 -1.57
C VAL A 83 -17.21 -9.50 -0.84
N SER A 84 -16.93 -10.14 0.29
CA SER A 84 -17.92 -10.68 1.23
C SER A 84 -17.64 -10.18 2.63
N CYS A 85 -18.70 -9.81 3.37
CA CYS A 85 -18.62 -9.47 4.77
C CYS A 85 -19.01 -10.68 5.61
N GLU A 86 -18.14 -11.07 6.52
CA GLU A 86 -18.36 -12.19 7.45
C GLU A 86 -18.81 -11.69 8.83
N TYR A 87 -19.17 -12.64 9.68
CA TYR A 87 -19.50 -12.35 11.08
C TYR A 87 -18.42 -11.50 11.76
N GLY A 88 -18.85 -10.50 12.53
CA GLY A 88 -17.96 -9.53 13.17
C GLY A 88 -17.42 -8.45 12.23
N GLY A 89 -18.05 -8.25 11.08
CA GLY A 89 -17.74 -7.14 10.16
C GLY A 89 -16.46 -7.33 9.34
N ARG A 90 -15.82 -8.49 9.38
CA ARG A 90 -14.58 -8.76 8.62
C ARG A 90 -14.87 -8.91 7.13
N VAL A 91 -14.14 -8.18 6.31
CA VAL A 91 -14.33 -8.18 4.86
C VAL A 91 -13.16 -8.87 4.16
N TYR A 92 -13.49 -9.80 3.29
CA TYR A 92 -12.55 -10.58 2.47
C TYR A 92 -12.94 -10.54 1.00
N PRO A 93 -12.01 -10.82 0.06
CA PRO A 93 -12.41 -11.07 -1.32
C PRO A 93 -13.36 -12.27 -1.38
N GLN A 94 -14.38 -12.19 -2.23
CA GLN A 94 -15.38 -13.26 -2.37
C GLN A 94 -14.75 -14.60 -2.77
N SER A 95 -13.62 -14.58 -3.46
CA SER A 95 -12.83 -15.77 -3.81
C SER A 95 -12.16 -16.45 -2.61
N ASN A 96 -12.18 -15.83 -1.43
CA ASN A 96 -11.41 -16.26 -0.25
C ASN A 96 -9.91 -16.43 -0.49
N SER A 97 -9.34 -15.72 -1.47
CA SER A 97 -7.93 -15.80 -1.85
C SER A 97 -7.26 -14.43 -1.92
N ALA A 98 -6.16 -14.28 -1.20
CA ALA A 98 -5.33 -13.09 -1.27
C ALA A 98 -4.78 -12.82 -2.69
N ASN A 99 -4.69 -13.85 -3.54
CA ASN A 99 -4.26 -13.67 -4.92
C ASN A 99 -5.19 -12.73 -5.68
N SER A 100 -6.52 -12.84 -5.50
CA SER A 100 -7.47 -11.94 -6.17
C SER A 100 -7.24 -10.47 -5.82
N VAL A 101 -6.88 -10.19 -4.57
CA VAL A 101 -6.54 -8.83 -4.13
C VAL A 101 -5.24 -8.34 -4.78
N VAL A 102 -4.22 -9.20 -4.82
CA VAL A 102 -2.93 -8.86 -5.46
C VAL A 102 -3.12 -8.64 -6.95
N ASP A 103 -3.95 -9.46 -7.61
CA ASP A 103 -4.15 -9.38 -9.06
C ASP A 103 -4.89 -8.10 -9.46
N VAL A 104 -5.99 -7.72 -8.79
CA VAL A 104 -6.68 -6.45 -9.12
C VAL A 104 -5.78 -5.23 -8.89
N LEU A 105 -4.96 -5.23 -7.83
CA LEU A 105 -3.98 -4.18 -7.60
C LEU A 105 -2.90 -4.15 -8.69
N ARG A 106 -2.39 -5.31 -9.11
CA ARG A 106 -1.39 -5.41 -10.19
C ARG A 106 -1.95 -4.97 -11.53
N PHE A 107 -3.18 -5.35 -11.87
CA PHE A 107 -3.84 -4.87 -13.09
C PHE A 107 -4.03 -3.35 -13.06
N ALA A 108 -4.43 -2.80 -11.93
CA ALA A 108 -4.56 -1.35 -11.78
C ALA A 108 -3.24 -0.58 -11.89
N LEU A 109 -2.09 -1.23 -11.66
CA LEU A 109 -0.77 -0.64 -11.88
C LEU A 109 -0.33 -0.66 -13.35
N MET A 110 -1.05 -1.32 -14.26
CA MET A 110 -0.75 -1.34 -15.70
C MET A 110 -1.28 -0.11 -16.45
N ARG A 111 -1.20 1.06 -15.82
CA ARG A 111 -1.57 2.34 -16.43
C ARG A 111 -0.37 2.98 -17.09
N ASP A 112 -0.57 3.70 -18.19
CA ASP A 112 0.50 4.31 -18.98
C ASP A 112 1.35 5.30 -18.18
N ASN A 113 0.78 5.92 -17.16
CA ASN A 113 1.45 6.87 -16.28
C ASN A 113 2.01 6.25 -14.99
N ILE A 114 2.09 4.91 -14.91
CA ILE A 114 2.74 4.19 -13.79
C ILE A 114 3.90 3.36 -14.32
N THR A 115 5.08 3.56 -13.74
CA THR A 115 6.23 2.68 -13.94
C THR A 115 6.50 1.88 -12.68
N VAL A 116 6.44 0.56 -12.76
CA VAL A 116 6.77 -0.34 -11.64
C VAL A 116 8.19 -0.87 -11.83
N LYS A 117 9.07 -0.59 -10.85
CA LYS A 117 10.43 -1.13 -10.78
C LYS A 117 10.52 -2.13 -9.62
N THR A 118 10.61 -3.39 -9.94
CA THR A 118 10.85 -4.49 -8.97
C THR A 118 12.34 -4.78 -8.82
N SER A 119 12.73 -5.50 -7.76
CA SER A 119 14.14 -5.73 -7.40
C SER A 119 14.95 -4.42 -7.29
N CYS A 120 14.26 -3.32 -6.98
CA CYS A 120 14.83 -1.97 -6.94
C CYS A 120 14.66 -1.34 -5.54
N PRO A 121 15.57 -1.65 -4.60
CA PRO A 121 15.53 -1.07 -3.27
C PRO A 121 15.91 0.42 -3.31
N ALA A 122 15.12 1.27 -2.68
CA ALA A 122 15.53 2.61 -2.34
C ALA A 122 16.58 2.53 -1.22
N ARG A 123 17.71 3.21 -1.40
CA ARG A 123 18.83 3.22 -0.46
C ARG A 123 18.90 4.50 0.36
N LYS A 124 18.47 5.61 -0.21
CA LYS A 124 18.48 6.92 0.43
C LYS A 124 17.50 7.85 -0.24
N ILE A 125 16.89 8.73 0.54
CA ILE A 125 16.09 9.84 0.05
C ILE A 125 16.79 11.13 0.47
N GLU A 126 17.04 12.02 -0.48
CA GLU A 126 17.65 13.31 -0.22
C GLU A 126 16.73 14.41 -0.74
N ARG A 127 16.50 15.46 0.05
CA ARG A 127 15.82 16.66 -0.43
C ARG A 127 16.73 17.42 -1.39
N ARG A 128 16.19 17.85 -2.53
CA ARG A 128 16.89 18.59 -3.57
C ARG A 128 16.03 19.77 -4.04
N GLY A 129 16.33 20.97 -3.50
CA GLY A 129 15.48 22.13 -3.76
C GLY A 129 14.05 21.88 -3.28
N GLU A 130 13.07 22.02 -4.17
CA GLU A 130 11.67 21.77 -3.87
C GLU A 130 11.25 20.29 -4.00
N GLY A 131 12.12 19.46 -4.59
CA GLY A 131 11.85 18.03 -4.82
C GLY A 131 12.79 17.11 -4.06
N PHE A 132 12.89 15.88 -4.54
CA PHE A 132 13.65 14.80 -3.92
C PHE A 132 14.51 14.04 -4.92
N SER A 133 15.58 13.44 -4.44
CA SER A 133 16.39 12.46 -5.16
C SER A 133 16.39 11.15 -4.38
N VAL A 134 15.92 10.08 -5.01
CA VAL A 134 15.92 8.73 -4.43
C VAL A 134 17.09 7.95 -5.04
N LEU A 135 18.03 7.53 -4.20
CA LEU A 135 19.15 6.69 -4.62
C LEU A 135 18.72 5.22 -4.63
N THR A 136 18.99 4.53 -5.73
CA THR A 136 18.78 3.09 -5.89
C THR A 136 20.08 2.42 -6.36
N ASP A 137 20.10 1.10 -6.42
CA ASP A 137 21.26 0.36 -6.98
C ASP A 137 21.43 0.61 -8.50
N GLU A 138 20.37 1.05 -9.18
CA GLU A 138 20.37 1.38 -10.61
C GLU A 138 20.71 2.86 -10.90
N GLY A 139 20.87 3.68 -9.86
CA GLY A 139 21.13 5.10 -9.97
C GLY A 139 20.14 5.97 -9.22
N LYS A 140 20.09 7.26 -9.58
CA LYS A 140 19.24 8.26 -8.94
C LYS A 140 17.95 8.48 -9.72
N ILE A 141 16.86 8.60 -8.98
CA ILE A 141 15.54 8.96 -9.50
C ILE A 141 15.13 10.27 -8.84
N ASN A 142 14.85 11.30 -9.63
CA ASN A 142 14.35 12.56 -9.13
C ASN A 142 12.83 12.57 -9.15
N ALA A 143 12.22 13.20 -8.16
CA ALA A 143 10.77 13.30 -8.02
C ALA A 143 10.39 14.60 -7.30
N ASP A 144 9.23 15.14 -7.60
CA ASP A 144 8.66 16.30 -6.91
C ASP A 144 8.16 15.89 -5.52
N PHE A 145 7.61 14.68 -5.41
CA PHE A 145 7.07 14.12 -4.17
C PHE A 145 7.52 12.68 -3.98
N VAL A 146 7.67 12.26 -2.73
CA VAL A 146 7.98 10.88 -2.35
C VAL A 146 7.00 10.41 -1.28
N ILE A 147 6.40 9.25 -1.50
CA ILE A 147 5.56 8.55 -0.52
C ILE A 147 6.32 7.31 -0.03
N VAL A 148 6.71 7.32 1.24
CA VAL A 148 7.39 6.18 1.86
C VAL A 148 6.36 5.17 2.35
N SER A 149 6.29 4.01 1.71
CA SER A 149 5.32 2.93 1.97
C SER A 149 5.99 1.58 2.18
N CYS A 150 7.17 1.58 2.79
CA CYS A 150 8.00 0.38 2.99
C CYS A 150 7.40 -0.62 3.99
N GLY A 151 6.39 -0.18 4.75
CA GLY A 151 5.86 -0.96 5.87
C GLY A 151 6.79 -0.93 7.08
N GLY A 152 6.52 -1.76 8.06
CA GLY A 152 7.29 -1.85 9.29
C GLY A 152 7.90 -3.25 9.50
N ALA A 153 8.56 -3.42 10.64
CA ALA A 153 9.27 -4.64 11.01
C ALA A 153 8.36 -5.86 11.29
N ALA A 154 7.05 -5.65 11.47
CA ALA A 154 6.12 -6.75 11.72
C ALA A 154 6.10 -7.75 10.56
N GLY A 155 6.20 -9.05 10.91
CA GLY A 155 6.20 -10.13 9.92
C GLY A 155 7.52 -10.24 9.15
N ALA A 156 8.66 -10.30 9.84
CA ALA A 156 10.00 -10.44 9.24
C ALA A 156 10.09 -11.59 8.22
N LYS A 157 9.44 -12.74 8.49
CA LYS A 157 9.43 -13.90 7.56
C LYS A 157 8.77 -13.60 6.22
N VAL A 158 7.92 -12.58 6.13
CA VAL A 158 7.20 -12.17 4.92
C VAL A 158 7.64 -10.81 4.39
N GLY A 159 8.81 -10.33 4.82
CA GLY A 159 9.42 -9.12 4.28
C GLY A 159 9.20 -7.85 5.11
N GLY A 160 8.85 -8.00 6.40
CA GLY A 160 8.90 -6.87 7.34
C GLY A 160 10.35 -6.44 7.56
N VAL A 161 10.63 -5.15 7.51
CA VAL A 161 11.97 -4.58 7.62
C VAL A 161 11.94 -3.20 8.28
N HIS A 162 13.11 -2.74 8.72
CA HIS A 162 13.31 -1.41 9.28
C HIS A 162 13.70 -0.36 8.23
N ASP A 163 13.98 -0.76 6.99
CA ASP A 163 14.50 0.11 5.92
C ASP A 163 13.72 1.43 5.77
N GLY A 164 12.39 1.40 5.92
CA GLY A 164 11.56 2.60 5.82
C GLY A 164 11.87 3.67 6.87
N TYR A 165 12.33 3.26 8.05
CA TYR A 165 12.74 4.19 9.11
C TYR A 165 14.13 4.77 8.87
N GLU A 166 15.00 4.05 8.15
CA GLU A 166 16.34 4.50 7.80
C GLU A 166 16.33 5.47 6.61
N LEU A 167 15.25 5.47 5.81
CA LEU A 167 15.07 6.38 4.68
C LEU A 167 14.56 7.77 5.07
N LEU A 168 14.00 7.92 6.28
CA LEU A 168 13.42 9.14 6.84
C LEU A 168 14.36 9.82 7.82
#